data_34f8a73109dd03b6749c62606f68f523
#
_entry.id   34f8a73109dd03b6749c62606f68f523
#
_cell.length_a   1.000
_cell.length_b   1.000
_cell.length_c   1.000
_cell.angle_alpha   90.00
_cell.angle_beta   90.00
_cell.angle_gamma   90.00
#
_symmetry.space_group_name_H-M   'P 1'
#
loop_
_entity.id
_entity.type
_entity.pdbx_description
1 polymer ?
#
loop_
_entity_poly.entity_id
_entity_poly.type
_entity_poly.pdbx_seq_one_letter_code
_entity_poly.pdbx_strand_id
1 'polypeptide(L)'
;MRFDERAGSYEEHAAPQRRFAEALAAFAPFHRGTQVTELGAGTGFLTNALLAQGVSVEATDASPAMIELGQAAAPTAVWKLREGFGPQPKAKAIASSGLLHWSADPGLVLKHWRDALPKSGRLLLGVPCDPCLCELRDLTGEGPIRWRDEAQWLQVLDHAGFDVRAHGVLESTETYPSAIDLMRALHGSGVTGSPRLSPGELRNLIRDYDRLHRKGDAVIATWAWLLVDASVR
;
A
#
# COMPACT_ATOMS: atom_id res chain seq x y z
N MET A 1 -12.70 2.69 -7.03
CA MET A 1 -11.94 1.44 -7.05
C MET A 1 -12.81 0.40 -6.36
N ARG A 2 -12.96 -0.82 -6.91
CA ARG A 2 -13.95 -1.79 -6.39
C ARG A 2 -13.27 -2.83 -5.51
N PHE A 3 -12.79 -2.41 -4.33
CA PHE A 3 -12.27 -3.36 -3.34
C PHE A 3 -13.35 -4.25 -2.73
N ASP A 4 -14.61 -3.77 -2.66
CA ASP A 4 -15.74 -4.56 -2.14
C ASP A 4 -15.95 -5.90 -2.87
N GLU A 5 -15.75 -5.94 -4.21
CA GLU A 5 -15.95 -7.14 -5.00
C GLU A 5 -14.84 -8.20 -4.84
N ARG A 6 -13.71 -7.85 -4.20
CA ARG A 6 -12.49 -8.67 -4.11
C ARG A 6 -12.06 -9.00 -2.69
N ALA A 7 -12.76 -8.48 -1.70
CA ALA A 7 -12.38 -8.63 -0.30
C ALA A 7 -12.19 -10.10 0.11
N GLY A 8 -13.03 -11.02 -0.38
CA GLY A 8 -12.96 -12.45 -0.03
C GLY A 8 -11.75 -13.22 -0.57
N SER A 9 -11.10 -12.75 -1.66
CA SER A 9 -9.87 -13.38 -2.22
C SER A 9 -8.60 -12.57 -1.94
N TYR A 10 -8.75 -11.40 -1.31
CA TYR A 10 -7.65 -10.46 -1.11
C TYR A 10 -6.50 -11.08 -0.28
N GLU A 11 -6.81 -11.75 0.82
CA GLU A 11 -5.80 -12.30 1.73
C GLU A 11 -4.97 -13.43 1.10
N GLU A 12 -5.56 -14.23 0.21
CA GLU A 12 -4.87 -15.31 -0.49
C GLU A 12 -3.81 -14.79 -1.47
N HIS A 13 -4.00 -13.56 -1.97
CA HIS A 13 -3.16 -12.97 -3.01
C HIS A 13 -2.32 -11.77 -2.54
N ALA A 14 -2.51 -11.32 -1.30
CA ALA A 14 -1.88 -10.11 -0.77
C ALA A 14 -0.66 -10.39 0.13
N ALA A 15 0.04 -11.53 -0.07
CA ALA A 15 1.23 -11.85 0.71
C ALA A 15 2.34 -10.77 0.64
N PRO A 16 2.66 -10.17 -0.53
CA PRO A 16 3.60 -9.06 -0.57
C PRO A 16 3.13 -7.86 0.25
N GLN A 17 1.85 -7.46 0.14
CA GLN A 17 1.29 -6.33 0.88
C GLN A 17 1.35 -6.56 2.40
N ARG A 18 1.05 -7.77 2.86
CA ARG A 18 1.19 -8.17 4.27
C ARG A 18 2.62 -7.98 4.75
N ARG A 19 3.60 -8.52 4.02
CA ARG A 19 5.01 -8.40 4.37
C ARG A 19 5.48 -6.95 4.44
N PHE A 20 5.07 -6.10 3.49
CA PHE A 20 5.43 -4.68 3.51
C PHE A 20 4.75 -3.92 4.65
N ALA A 21 3.51 -4.26 5.03
CA ALA A 21 2.83 -3.68 6.18
C ALA A 21 3.54 -4.06 7.50
N GLU A 22 3.91 -5.32 7.66
CA GLU A 22 4.69 -5.80 8.81
C GLU A 22 6.07 -5.14 8.88
N ALA A 23 6.77 -5.05 7.75
CA ALA A 23 8.06 -4.38 7.64
C ALA A 23 7.95 -2.88 7.97
N LEU A 24 6.90 -2.21 7.52
CA LEU A 24 6.65 -0.80 7.84
C LEU A 24 6.50 -0.59 9.35
N ALA A 25 5.70 -1.43 10.01
CA ALA A 25 5.54 -1.35 11.46
C ALA A 25 6.86 -1.59 12.20
N ALA A 26 7.67 -2.54 11.73
CA ALA A 26 8.97 -2.85 12.32
C ALA A 26 10.05 -1.80 12.03
N PHE A 27 9.97 -1.12 10.86
CA PHE A 27 10.94 -0.11 10.42
C PHE A 27 11.05 1.06 11.39
N ALA A 28 9.91 1.56 11.86
CA ALA A 28 9.88 2.68 12.78
C ALA A 28 8.72 2.50 13.79
N PRO A 29 8.91 1.69 14.85
CA PRO A 29 7.85 1.36 15.78
C PRO A 29 7.34 2.59 16.54
N PHE A 30 6.07 2.56 16.93
CA PHE A 30 5.49 3.53 17.84
C PHE A 30 5.75 3.12 19.30
N HIS A 31 5.78 4.10 20.17
CA HIS A 31 5.81 3.81 21.61
C HIS A 31 4.49 3.17 22.07
N ARG A 32 4.60 2.20 22.98
CA ARG A 32 3.43 1.56 23.59
C ARG A 32 2.46 2.61 24.15
N GLY A 33 1.18 2.43 23.93
CA GLY A 33 0.12 3.35 24.35
C GLY A 33 -0.09 4.55 23.40
N THR A 34 0.69 4.70 22.33
CA THR A 34 0.41 5.71 21.31
C THR A 34 -0.94 5.44 20.66
N GLN A 35 -1.69 6.50 20.37
CA GLN A 35 -2.92 6.43 19.55
C GLN A 35 -2.56 6.70 18.10
N VAL A 36 -2.86 5.76 17.21
CA VAL A 36 -2.57 5.82 15.78
C VAL A 36 -3.89 5.75 15.00
N THR A 37 -4.08 6.66 14.06
CA THR A 37 -5.12 6.56 13.03
C THR A 37 -4.50 5.94 11.80
N GLU A 38 -4.99 4.79 11.39
CA GLU A 38 -4.59 4.12 10.16
C GLU A 38 -5.56 4.48 9.04
N LEU A 39 -5.02 4.94 7.91
CA LEU A 39 -5.77 5.33 6.72
C LEU A 39 -5.59 4.28 5.61
N GLY A 40 -6.69 3.72 5.12
CA GLY A 40 -6.69 2.64 4.13
C GLY A 40 -6.24 1.31 4.74
N ALA A 41 -6.85 0.93 5.87
CA ALA A 41 -6.43 -0.25 6.64
C ALA A 41 -6.69 -1.59 5.91
N GLY A 42 -7.58 -1.61 4.92
CA GLY A 42 -7.92 -2.84 4.19
C GLY A 42 -8.42 -3.94 5.13
N THR A 43 -7.84 -5.13 4.99
CA THR A 43 -8.15 -6.29 5.87
C THR A 43 -7.34 -6.30 7.18
N GLY A 44 -6.53 -5.25 7.46
CA GLY A 44 -5.91 -5.05 8.76
C GLY A 44 -4.48 -5.58 8.91
N PHE A 45 -3.71 -5.74 7.85
CA PHE A 45 -2.32 -6.21 7.96
C PHE A 45 -1.45 -5.27 8.81
N LEU A 46 -1.46 -3.96 8.49
CA LEU A 46 -0.72 -2.97 9.29
C LEU A 46 -1.39 -2.77 10.66
N THR A 47 -2.74 -2.79 10.73
CA THR A 47 -3.49 -2.74 11.99
C THR A 47 -2.98 -3.77 12.99
N ASN A 48 -2.88 -5.05 12.58
CA ASN A 48 -2.41 -6.13 13.44
C ASN A 48 -0.95 -5.94 13.88
N ALA A 49 -0.08 -5.52 12.95
CA ALA A 49 1.32 -5.26 13.27
C ALA A 49 1.48 -4.11 14.27
N LEU A 50 0.67 -3.06 14.17
CA LEU A 50 0.65 -1.93 15.10
C LEU A 50 0.09 -2.35 16.48
N LEU A 51 -1.02 -3.10 16.51
CA LEU A 51 -1.59 -3.63 17.77
C LEU A 51 -0.58 -4.49 18.53
N ALA A 52 0.22 -5.31 17.83
CA ALA A 52 1.28 -6.12 18.43
C ALA A 52 2.36 -5.28 19.15
N GLN A 53 2.55 -4.01 18.77
CA GLN A 53 3.42 -3.06 19.47
C GLN A 53 2.78 -2.47 20.74
N GLY A 54 1.51 -2.78 21.01
CA GLY A 54 0.76 -2.26 22.15
C GLY A 54 0.29 -0.81 21.97
N VAL A 55 0.11 -0.36 20.73
CA VAL A 55 -0.54 0.93 20.40
C VAL A 55 -2.05 0.74 20.29
N SER A 56 -2.82 1.82 20.42
CA SER A 56 -4.26 1.83 20.13
C SER A 56 -4.47 2.27 18.70
N VAL A 57 -5.23 1.50 17.92
CA VAL A 57 -5.45 1.79 16.49
C VAL A 57 -6.91 2.14 16.22
N GLU A 58 -7.13 3.32 15.61
CA GLU A 58 -8.35 3.63 14.87
C GLU A 58 -8.07 3.30 13.40
N ALA A 59 -8.56 2.15 12.94
CA ALA A 59 -8.41 1.68 11.56
C ALA A 59 -9.55 2.21 10.68
N THR A 60 -9.22 2.78 9.53
CA THR A 60 -10.22 3.35 8.62
C THR A 60 -10.05 2.83 7.21
N ASP A 61 -11.15 2.56 6.53
CA ASP A 61 -11.19 2.23 5.11
C ASP A 61 -12.47 2.78 4.46
N ALA A 62 -12.45 3.00 3.16
CA ALA A 62 -13.62 3.45 2.40
C ALA A 62 -14.54 2.30 1.98
N SER A 63 -14.07 1.05 2.06
CA SER A 63 -14.79 -0.15 1.68
C SER A 63 -15.45 -0.80 2.89
N PRO A 64 -16.79 -0.92 2.94
CA PRO A 64 -17.50 -1.66 4.00
C PRO A 64 -17.04 -3.12 4.10
N ALA A 65 -16.77 -3.78 2.97
CA ALA A 65 -16.32 -5.17 2.96
C ALA A 65 -14.92 -5.34 3.57
N MET A 66 -14.00 -4.37 3.33
CA MET A 66 -12.69 -4.36 3.99
C MET A 66 -12.81 -4.14 5.49
N ILE A 67 -13.70 -3.24 5.93
CA ILE A 67 -13.98 -3.02 7.36
C ILE A 67 -14.49 -4.31 8.04
N GLU A 68 -15.41 -5.04 7.41
CA GLU A 68 -15.93 -6.29 7.95
C GLU A 68 -14.83 -7.33 8.15
N LEU A 69 -14.01 -7.57 7.15
CA LEU A 69 -12.87 -8.49 7.23
C LEU A 69 -11.82 -8.03 8.25
N GLY A 70 -11.50 -6.73 8.24
CA GLY A 70 -10.56 -6.14 9.19
C GLY A 70 -11.03 -6.26 10.63
N GLN A 71 -12.32 -6.04 10.92
CA GLN A 71 -12.90 -6.24 12.25
C GLN A 71 -12.76 -7.68 12.72
N ALA A 72 -12.95 -8.65 11.83
CA ALA A 72 -12.76 -10.07 12.16
C ALA A 72 -11.28 -10.39 12.45
N ALA A 73 -10.36 -9.81 11.67
CA ALA A 73 -8.92 -10.06 11.80
C ALA A 73 -8.28 -9.30 12.98
N ALA A 74 -8.75 -8.09 13.30
CA ALA A 74 -8.21 -7.21 14.34
C ALA A 74 -9.34 -6.63 15.23
N PRO A 75 -10.01 -7.46 16.06
CA PRO A 75 -11.22 -7.05 16.82
C PRO A 75 -10.93 -6.04 17.93
N THR A 76 -9.69 -5.84 18.32
CA THR A 76 -9.31 -4.87 19.36
C THR A 76 -9.06 -3.46 18.83
N ALA A 77 -9.00 -3.28 17.50
CA ALA A 77 -8.95 -1.97 16.87
C ALA A 77 -10.34 -1.33 16.81
N VAL A 78 -10.39 0.00 16.73
CA VAL A 78 -11.62 0.75 16.47
C VAL A 78 -11.73 0.95 14.96
N TRP A 79 -12.72 0.32 14.33
CA TRP A 79 -12.90 0.40 12.88
C TRP A 79 -13.93 1.45 12.48
N LYS A 80 -13.63 2.24 11.45
CA LYS A 80 -14.52 3.29 10.93
C LYS A 80 -14.53 3.34 9.40
N LEU A 81 -15.72 3.42 8.82
CA LEU A 81 -15.90 3.70 7.41
C LEU A 81 -15.51 5.16 7.14
N ARG A 82 -14.42 5.38 6.41
CA ARG A 82 -13.89 6.72 6.13
C ARG A 82 -13.00 6.73 4.90
N GLU A 83 -13.19 7.76 4.07
CA GLU A 83 -12.32 8.03 2.91
C GLU A 83 -10.96 8.59 3.39
N GLY A 84 -9.86 8.00 2.89
CA GLY A 84 -8.50 8.36 3.33
C GLY A 84 -7.88 9.55 2.58
N PHE A 85 -8.40 9.96 1.43
CA PHE A 85 -7.78 11.00 0.60
C PHE A 85 -8.17 12.44 0.99
N GLY A 86 -9.37 12.62 1.55
CA GLY A 86 -9.88 13.92 1.97
C GLY A 86 -9.34 14.41 3.31
N PRO A 87 -9.85 15.55 3.80
CA PRO A 87 -9.56 16.07 5.13
C PRO A 87 -9.88 15.04 6.21
N GLN A 88 -8.98 14.89 7.18
CA GLN A 88 -9.10 13.93 8.26
C GLN A 88 -9.43 14.61 9.59
N PRO A 89 -10.14 13.94 10.51
CA PRO A 89 -10.23 14.38 11.91
C PRO A 89 -8.85 14.47 12.55
N LYS A 90 -8.76 15.24 13.65
CA LYS A 90 -7.50 15.36 14.40
C LYS A 90 -7.02 14.00 14.90
N ALA A 91 -5.76 13.71 14.65
CA ALA A 91 -5.08 12.47 15.00
C ALA A 91 -3.80 12.76 15.79
N LYS A 92 -3.39 11.83 16.66
CA LYS A 92 -2.10 11.91 17.40
C LYS A 92 -0.93 11.52 16.48
N ALA A 93 -1.12 10.45 15.73
CA ALA A 93 -0.23 9.95 14.70
C ALA A 93 -1.05 9.32 13.58
N ILE A 94 -0.50 9.29 12.38
CA ILE A 94 -1.10 8.64 11.21
C ILE A 94 -0.17 7.54 10.72
N ALA A 95 -0.76 6.39 10.34
CA ALA A 95 -0.08 5.33 9.61
C ALA A 95 -0.87 4.99 8.34
N SER A 96 -0.17 4.61 7.28
CA SER A 96 -0.81 4.16 6.04
C SER A 96 0.13 3.27 5.24
N SER A 97 -0.37 2.14 4.74
CA SER A 97 0.37 1.23 3.88
C SER A 97 -0.44 0.91 2.62
N GLY A 98 0.11 1.22 1.44
CA GLY A 98 -0.52 0.85 0.17
C GLY A 98 -1.76 1.65 -0.23
N LEU A 99 -1.97 2.85 0.32
CA LEU A 99 -3.11 3.71 -0.03
C LEU A 99 -2.70 4.88 -0.94
N LEU A 100 -1.69 5.64 -0.56
CA LEU A 100 -1.41 6.96 -1.12
C LEU A 100 -1.10 6.95 -2.63
N HIS A 101 -0.51 5.89 -3.14
CA HIS A 101 -0.16 5.74 -4.56
C HIS A 101 -1.38 5.67 -5.51
N TRP A 102 -2.58 5.44 -4.97
CA TRP A 102 -3.82 5.47 -5.73
C TRP A 102 -4.36 6.89 -5.94
N SER A 103 -3.81 7.87 -5.23
CA SER A 103 -4.24 9.26 -5.39
C SER A 103 -3.68 9.88 -6.67
N ALA A 104 -4.52 10.62 -7.39
CA ALA A 104 -4.08 11.44 -8.52
C ALA A 104 -3.18 12.60 -8.06
N ASP A 105 -3.43 13.12 -6.84
CA ASP A 105 -2.64 14.19 -6.21
C ASP A 105 -2.24 13.79 -4.78
N PRO A 106 -1.16 13.00 -4.60
CA PRO A 106 -0.70 12.61 -3.28
C PRO A 106 -0.18 13.78 -2.44
N GLY A 107 0.26 14.86 -3.07
CA GLY A 107 0.68 16.07 -2.36
C GLY A 107 -0.47 16.75 -1.64
N LEU A 108 -1.65 16.83 -2.28
CA LEU A 108 -2.86 17.36 -1.63
C LEU A 108 -3.32 16.44 -0.49
N VAL A 109 -3.31 15.13 -0.71
CA VAL A 109 -3.68 14.15 0.33
C VAL A 109 -2.78 14.28 1.56
N LEU A 110 -1.46 14.36 1.35
CA LEU A 110 -0.51 14.54 2.45
C LEU A 110 -0.73 15.87 3.20
N LYS A 111 -1.11 16.94 2.53
CA LYS A 111 -1.51 18.19 3.20
C LYS A 111 -2.73 17.98 4.10
N HIS A 112 -3.75 17.25 3.66
CA HIS A 112 -4.90 16.90 4.50
C HIS A 112 -4.47 16.10 5.74
N TRP A 113 -3.55 15.13 5.57
CA TRP A 113 -3.03 14.32 6.69
C TRP A 113 -2.19 15.17 7.64
N ARG A 114 -1.33 16.06 7.10
CA ARG A 114 -0.57 17.02 7.91
C ARG A 114 -1.49 17.90 8.75
N ASP A 115 -2.56 18.44 8.16
CA ASP A 115 -3.48 19.33 8.84
C ASP A 115 -4.28 18.63 9.95
N ALA A 116 -4.41 17.31 9.89
CA ALA A 116 -4.98 16.48 10.95
C ALA A 116 -4.03 16.24 12.13
N LEU A 117 -2.73 16.30 11.89
CA LEU A 117 -1.69 16.04 12.89
C LEU A 117 -1.35 17.29 13.71
N PRO A 118 -0.90 17.14 14.98
CA PRO A 118 -0.33 18.23 15.74
C PRO A 118 1.05 18.62 15.17
N LYS A 119 1.59 19.75 15.59
CA LYS A 119 2.99 20.12 15.32
C LYS A 119 3.91 18.98 15.81
N SER A 120 4.87 18.60 14.98
CA SER A 120 5.72 17.42 15.20
C SER A 120 4.94 16.09 15.27
N GLY A 121 3.67 16.07 14.85
CA GLY A 121 2.88 14.85 14.73
C GLY A 121 3.51 13.88 13.72
N ARG A 122 3.42 12.58 14.00
CA ARG A 122 4.14 11.54 13.26
C ARG A 122 3.30 10.92 12.17
N LEU A 123 3.92 10.72 11.01
CA LEU A 123 3.41 9.94 9.88
C LEU A 123 4.32 8.72 9.64
N LEU A 124 3.74 7.52 9.65
CA LEU A 124 4.37 6.28 9.20
C LEU A 124 3.73 5.87 7.87
N LEU A 125 4.51 5.85 6.79
CA LEU A 125 4.00 5.67 5.43
C LEU A 125 4.73 4.56 4.69
N GLY A 126 3.97 3.64 4.08
CA GLY A 126 4.46 2.64 3.14
C GLY A 126 3.79 2.82 1.77
N VAL A 127 4.57 3.00 0.72
CA VAL A 127 4.07 3.15 -0.65
C VAL A 127 4.92 2.35 -1.63
N PRO A 128 4.30 1.72 -2.65
CA PRO A 128 5.08 1.13 -3.74
C PRO A 128 5.85 2.24 -4.47
N CYS A 129 7.10 1.95 -4.82
CA CYS A 129 7.97 2.84 -5.57
C CYS A 129 8.69 2.09 -6.69
N ASP A 130 9.30 2.79 -7.62
CA ASP A 130 10.17 2.17 -8.61
C ASP A 130 11.32 1.41 -7.91
N PRO A 131 11.66 0.16 -8.31
CA PRO A 131 11.24 -0.60 -9.51
C PRO A 131 10.06 -1.57 -9.31
N CYS A 132 9.10 -1.30 -8.43
CA CYS A 132 7.97 -2.20 -8.21
C CYS A 132 7.26 -2.59 -9.51
N LEU A 133 7.09 -3.91 -9.75
CA LEU A 133 6.47 -4.50 -10.94
C LEU A 133 7.08 -3.99 -12.27
N CYS A 134 8.39 -3.70 -12.29
CA CYS A 134 9.07 -3.20 -13.49
C CYS A 134 8.90 -4.15 -14.68
N GLU A 135 8.94 -5.46 -14.47
CA GLU A 135 8.76 -6.47 -15.52
C GLU A 135 7.41 -6.35 -16.22
N LEU A 136 6.36 -6.04 -15.46
CA LEU A 136 5.01 -5.84 -16.03
C LEU A 136 4.92 -4.50 -16.76
N ARG A 137 5.50 -3.44 -16.18
CA ARG A 137 5.48 -2.09 -16.75
C ARG A 137 6.23 -2.01 -18.07
N ASP A 138 7.33 -2.73 -18.21
CA ASP A 138 8.10 -2.82 -19.48
C ASP A 138 7.27 -3.37 -20.62
N LEU A 139 6.28 -4.21 -20.33
CA LEU A 139 5.38 -4.80 -21.33
C LEU A 139 4.09 -4.01 -21.55
N THR A 140 3.60 -3.31 -20.53
CA THR A 140 2.29 -2.63 -20.60
C THR A 140 2.39 -1.11 -20.71
N GLY A 141 3.58 -0.55 -20.58
CA GLY A 141 3.80 0.88 -20.42
C GLY A 141 3.28 1.39 -19.06
N GLU A 142 3.02 2.70 -18.97
CA GLU A 142 2.46 3.30 -17.76
C GLU A 142 1.06 2.74 -17.51
N GLY A 143 0.90 2.07 -16.37
CA GLY A 143 -0.40 1.58 -15.91
C GLY A 143 -1.26 2.70 -15.29
N PRO A 144 -2.33 2.34 -14.56
CA PRO A 144 -3.23 3.31 -13.93
C PRO A 144 -2.60 4.07 -12.75
N ILE A 145 -1.42 3.65 -12.30
CA ILE A 145 -0.67 4.24 -11.20
C ILE A 145 0.47 5.07 -11.78
N ARG A 146 0.61 6.32 -11.34
CA ARG A 146 1.83 7.08 -11.61
C ARG A 146 2.94 6.59 -10.69
N TRP A 147 3.83 5.79 -11.25
CA TRP A 147 5.00 5.29 -10.52
C TRP A 147 5.94 6.44 -10.20
N ARG A 148 6.44 6.42 -8.97
CA ARG A 148 7.45 7.36 -8.47
C ARG A 148 8.60 6.56 -7.90
N ASP A 149 9.80 7.07 -8.12
CA ASP A 149 10.98 6.61 -7.40
C ASP A 149 11.02 7.17 -5.96
N GLU A 150 12.01 6.73 -5.20
CA GLU A 150 12.24 7.18 -3.84
C GLU A 150 12.38 8.71 -3.74
N ALA A 151 13.21 9.32 -4.60
CA ALA A 151 13.48 10.76 -4.57
C ALA A 151 12.22 11.59 -4.84
N GLN A 152 11.40 11.14 -5.79
CA GLN A 152 10.12 11.78 -6.12
C GLN A 152 9.11 11.68 -4.96
N TRP A 153 9.04 10.56 -4.24
CA TRP A 153 8.20 10.42 -3.07
C TRP A 153 8.67 11.33 -1.92
N LEU A 154 9.99 11.38 -1.66
CA LEU A 154 10.56 12.27 -0.65
C LEU A 154 10.30 13.75 -0.97
N GLN A 155 10.37 14.14 -2.24
CA GLN A 155 10.01 15.49 -2.69
C GLN A 155 8.53 15.80 -2.45
N VAL A 156 7.62 14.85 -2.70
CA VAL A 156 6.17 15.03 -2.42
C VAL A 156 5.92 15.26 -0.92
N LEU A 157 6.61 14.51 -0.04
CA LEU A 157 6.54 14.68 1.41
C LEU A 157 7.06 16.04 1.86
N ASP A 158 8.22 16.45 1.34
CA ASP A 158 8.83 17.76 1.63
C ASP A 158 7.89 18.91 1.26
N HIS A 159 7.36 18.91 0.02
CA HIS A 159 6.40 19.92 -0.44
C HIS A 159 5.06 19.90 0.32
N ALA A 160 4.69 18.78 0.93
CA ALA A 160 3.52 18.70 1.79
C ALA A 160 3.77 19.20 3.21
N GLY A 161 5.02 19.51 3.58
CA GLY A 161 5.38 20.06 4.89
C GLY A 161 5.73 19.00 5.93
N PHE A 162 6.27 17.86 5.49
CA PHE A 162 6.83 16.84 6.36
C PHE A 162 8.36 16.87 6.36
N ASP A 163 8.95 16.66 7.53
CA ASP A 163 10.36 16.36 7.71
C ASP A 163 10.54 14.85 7.79
N VAL A 164 11.24 14.26 6.82
CA VAL A 164 11.54 12.83 6.79
C VAL A 164 12.66 12.54 7.78
N ARG A 165 12.40 11.70 8.78
CA ARG A 165 13.35 11.29 9.83
C ARG A 165 14.14 10.07 9.44
N ALA A 166 13.46 9.12 8.79
CA ALA A 166 14.05 7.91 8.26
C ALA A 166 13.27 7.43 7.04
N HIS A 167 13.97 6.86 6.09
CA HIS A 167 13.37 6.20 4.93
C HIS A 167 14.24 5.05 4.46
N GLY A 168 13.67 4.16 3.67
CA GLY A 168 14.40 3.08 3.01
C GLY A 168 13.50 2.32 2.05
N VAL A 169 14.06 1.80 0.97
CA VAL A 169 13.35 0.95 0.02
C VAL A 169 13.56 -0.51 0.40
N LEU A 170 12.46 -1.22 0.59
CA LEU A 170 12.45 -2.67 0.75
C LEU A 170 12.06 -3.32 -0.58
N GLU A 171 13.00 -4.07 -1.15
CA GLU A 171 12.78 -4.81 -2.37
C GLU A 171 12.69 -6.31 -2.10
N SER A 172 11.89 -7.00 -2.91
CA SER A 172 11.85 -8.45 -2.97
C SER A 172 11.44 -8.94 -4.35
N THR A 173 11.94 -10.10 -4.73
CA THR A 173 11.52 -10.81 -5.94
C THR A 173 10.62 -11.95 -5.53
N GLU A 174 9.38 -11.92 -6.03
CA GLU A 174 8.41 -13.01 -5.86
C GLU A 174 8.42 -13.91 -7.09
N THR A 175 8.17 -15.18 -6.88
CA THR A 175 8.03 -16.17 -7.95
C THR A 175 6.60 -16.67 -8.05
N TYR A 176 6.13 -16.83 -9.29
CA TYR A 176 4.80 -17.35 -9.60
C TYR A 176 4.94 -18.50 -10.61
N PRO A 177 4.10 -19.55 -10.55
CA PRO A 177 4.21 -20.70 -11.45
C PRO A 177 4.13 -20.27 -12.93
N SER A 178 3.35 -19.24 -13.25
CA SER A 178 3.20 -18.68 -14.59
C SER A 178 2.78 -17.23 -14.56
N ALA A 179 2.89 -16.53 -15.70
CA ALA A 179 2.40 -15.15 -15.83
C ALA A 179 0.88 -15.04 -15.58
N ILE A 180 0.10 -16.07 -15.89
CA ILE A 180 -1.34 -16.05 -15.59
C ILE A 180 -1.60 -16.12 -14.08
N ASP A 181 -0.77 -16.83 -13.32
CA ASP A 181 -0.88 -16.90 -11.86
C ASP A 181 -0.48 -15.57 -11.21
N LEU A 182 0.56 -14.90 -11.74
CA LEU A 182 0.89 -13.53 -11.37
C LEU A 182 -0.28 -12.59 -11.65
N MET A 183 -0.87 -12.62 -12.85
CA MET A 183 -2.00 -11.75 -13.21
C MET A 183 -3.22 -12.01 -12.30
N ARG A 184 -3.49 -13.26 -11.92
CA ARG A 184 -4.55 -13.61 -10.97
C ARG A 184 -4.25 -13.04 -9.58
N ALA A 185 -3.01 -13.15 -9.09
CA ALA A 185 -2.60 -12.60 -7.80
C ALA A 185 -2.73 -11.07 -7.78
N LEU A 186 -2.23 -10.38 -8.81
CA LEU A 186 -2.38 -8.92 -8.94
C LEU A 186 -3.85 -8.50 -9.03
N HIS A 187 -4.68 -9.27 -9.74
CA HIS A 187 -6.11 -9.00 -9.83
C HIS A 187 -6.81 -9.23 -8.49
N GLY A 188 -6.52 -10.36 -7.82
CA GLY A 188 -7.10 -10.72 -6.52
C GLY A 188 -6.73 -9.73 -5.41
N SER A 189 -5.50 -9.22 -5.42
CA SER A 189 -5.02 -8.21 -4.46
C SER A 189 -5.38 -6.75 -4.84
N GLY A 190 -6.15 -6.53 -5.91
CA GLY A 190 -6.60 -5.19 -6.30
C GLY A 190 -5.53 -4.30 -6.93
N VAL A 191 -4.30 -4.79 -7.15
CA VAL A 191 -3.18 -4.02 -7.73
C VAL A 191 -3.44 -3.63 -9.18
N THR A 192 -4.18 -4.43 -9.94
CA THR A 192 -4.60 -4.07 -11.30
C THR A 192 -5.82 -3.15 -11.27
N GLY A 193 -5.59 -1.85 -11.19
CA GLY A 193 -6.58 -0.87 -11.62
C GLY A 193 -6.71 -0.97 -13.15
N SER A 194 -7.93 -1.12 -13.67
CA SER A 194 -8.13 -1.35 -15.11
C SER A 194 -7.51 -0.30 -16.03
N PRO A 195 -6.75 -0.69 -17.07
CA PRO A 195 -7.35 -0.72 -18.39
C PRO A 195 -7.84 -2.13 -18.69
N ARG A 196 -9.02 -2.26 -19.23
CA ARG A 196 -9.51 -3.54 -19.70
C ARG A 196 -8.74 -3.94 -20.95
N LEU A 197 -7.70 -4.75 -20.78
CA LEU A 197 -7.05 -5.41 -21.92
C LEU A 197 -8.09 -6.26 -22.63
N SER A 198 -8.12 -6.17 -23.96
CA SER A 198 -8.88 -7.12 -24.75
C SER A 198 -8.36 -8.54 -24.50
N PRO A 199 -9.15 -9.59 -24.75
CA PRO A 199 -8.68 -10.97 -24.61
C PRO A 199 -7.42 -11.28 -25.45
N GLY A 200 -7.23 -10.59 -26.58
CA GLY A 200 -6.02 -10.70 -27.40
C GLY A 200 -4.80 -10.07 -26.74
N GLU A 201 -4.92 -8.85 -26.28
CA GLU A 201 -3.85 -8.15 -25.56
C GLU A 201 -3.42 -8.88 -24.28
N LEU A 202 -4.38 -9.39 -23.50
CA LEU A 202 -4.08 -10.19 -22.31
C LEU A 202 -3.31 -11.47 -22.65
N ARG A 203 -3.70 -12.19 -23.72
CA ARG A 203 -2.96 -13.39 -24.16
C ARG A 203 -1.55 -13.06 -24.59
N ASN A 204 -1.35 -11.95 -25.31
CA ASN A 204 -0.03 -11.49 -25.73
C ASN A 204 0.83 -11.13 -24.53
N LEU A 205 0.29 -10.37 -23.57
CA LEU A 205 0.96 -10.00 -22.33
C LEU A 205 1.44 -11.23 -21.55
N ILE A 206 0.56 -12.21 -21.34
CA ILE A 206 0.89 -13.45 -20.62
C ILE A 206 2.02 -14.19 -21.34
N ARG A 207 1.91 -14.37 -22.68
CA ARG A 207 2.95 -15.06 -23.46
C ARG A 207 4.29 -14.33 -23.40
N ASP A 208 4.28 -13.01 -23.55
CA ASP A 208 5.50 -12.23 -23.60
C ASP A 208 6.15 -12.13 -22.21
N TYR A 209 5.35 -12.05 -21.14
CA TYR A 209 5.84 -12.12 -19.76
C TYR A 209 6.48 -13.48 -19.44
N ASP A 210 5.81 -14.59 -19.79
CA ASP A 210 6.35 -15.95 -19.61
C ASP A 210 7.67 -16.13 -20.39
N ARG A 211 7.79 -15.55 -21.56
CA ARG A 211 9.00 -15.63 -22.38
C ARG A 211 10.16 -14.81 -21.83
N LEU A 212 9.91 -13.59 -21.32
CA LEU A 212 10.94 -12.61 -20.97
C LEU A 212 11.36 -12.69 -19.49
N HIS A 213 10.45 -13.05 -18.61
CA HIS A 213 10.66 -12.98 -17.16
C HIS A 213 10.60 -14.34 -16.46
N ARG A 214 10.74 -15.43 -17.23
CA ARG A 214 10.86 -16.79 -16.67
C ARG A 214 12.27 -17.05 -16.15
N LYS A 215 12.35 -17.56 -14.91
CA LYS A 215 13.58 -18.07 -14.30
C LYS A 215 13.31 -19.52 -13.81
N GLY A 216 13.92 -20.49 -14.46
CA GLY A 216 13.62 -21.90 -14.20
C GLY A 216 12.16 -22.23 -14.53
N ASP A 217 11.46 -22.83 -13.58
CA ASP A 217 10.06 -23.24 -13.73
C ASP A 217 9.03 -22.17 -13.36
N ALA A 218 9.48 -20.98 -12.98
CA ALA A 218 8.62 -19.90 -12.51
C ALA A 218 8.88 -18.58 -13.25
N VAL A 219 7.92 -17.66 -13.22
CA VAL A 219 8.13 -16.25 -13.58
C VAL A 219 8.41 -15.44 -12.33
N ILE A 220 9.13 -14.34 -12.47
CA ILE A 220 9.46 -13.43 -11.38
C ILE A 220 8.67 -12.15 -11.47
N ALA A 221 8.42 -11.51 -10.32
CA ALA A 221 7.94 -10.13 -10.24
C ALA A 221 8.68 -9.40 -9.12
N THR A 222 9.19 -8.21 -9.42
CA THR A 222 9.84 -7.34 -8.45
C THR A 222 8.81 -6.55 -7.67
N TRP A 223 8.92 -6.55 -6.35
CA TRP A 223 8.14 -5.74 -5.44
C TRP A 223 9.08 -4.79 -4.71
N ALA A 224 8.78 -3.51 -4.76
CA ALA A 224 9.58 -2.47 -4.10
C ALA A 224 8.67 -1.46 -3.41
N TRP A 225 8.93 -1.21 -2.13
CA TRP A 225 8.16 -0.29 -1.30
C TRP A 225 9.08 0.66 -0.56
N LEU A 226 8.77 1.93 -0.64
CA LEU A 226 9.38 2.94 0.18
C LEU A 226 8.67 2.96 1.54
N LEU A 227 9.47 2.80 2.60
CA LEU A 227 9.06 2.93 4.00
C LEU A 227 9.56 4.28 4.51
N VAL A 228 8.68 5.05 5.15
CA VAL A 228 9.00 6.41 5.62
C VAL A 228 8.49 6.61 7.04
N ASP A 229 9.35 7.16 7.89
CA ASP A 229 9.01 7.81 9.15
C ASP A 229 9.22 9.32 9.00
N ALA A 230 8.16 10.10 9.17
CA ALA A 230 8.20 11.54 9.00
C ALA A 230 7.42 12.26 10.11
N SER A 231 7.68 13.57 10.27
CA SER A 231 6.94 14.42 11.20
C SER A 231 6.51 15.73 10.54
N VAL A 232 5.42 16.30 11.04
CA VAL A 232 4.98 17.65 10.65
C VAL A 232 6.02 18.67 11.08
N ARG A 233 6.36 19.60 10.17
CA ARG A 233 7.22 20.78 10.45
C ARG A 233 6.61 21.73 11.46
#